data_7808dc24407a65e0c429692c2a36e34d
#
_entry.id   7808dc24407a65e0c429692c2a36e34d
#
_cell.length_a   1.000
_cell.length_b   1.000
_cell.length_c   1.000
_cell.angle_alpha   90.00
_cell.angle_beta   90.00
_cell.angle_gamma   90.00
#
_symmetry.space_group_name_H-M   'P 1'
#
loop_
_entity.id
_entity.type
_entity.pdbx_description
1 polymer ?
#
loop_
_entity_poly.entity_id
_entity_poly.type
_entity_poly.pdbx_seq_one_letter_code
_entity_poly.pdbx_strand_id
1 'polypeptide(L)'
;TTEIYTLSLHDALPILLPASTGVFTIVTGRHYNHHDTEKMPFSYLLEEADDSILLPGVNLRSYGTARDIGKWPSRDRRRGVAHDIIRYELMNPYTAGRVLDAIGECRALMERYPTAEVVTWNRVKIKMHSLKKGLMLYTQALRGYLGELFAEGGDVPPDPSMRKWIDLAGMIAPKCRIEALLDRVDAGAVADTDAFVGELESIDRDYGSNERRWALYALAVFLGKSEDRITPDDIASLVEQGARDRAALAAAIAQDAGRDFAPAMSVGYGIDDGERRAEDFRAVRGEPKV
;
A
#
# COMPACT_ATOMS: atom_id res chain seq x y z
N THR A 1 5.29 3.53 11.41
CA THR A 1 4.49 3.94 10.24
C THR A 1 4.76 5.38 9.98
N THR A 2 5.68 5.67 9.10
CA THR A 2 5.85 7.03 8.62
C THR A 2 4.71 7.31 7.68
N GLU A 3 3.58 7.63 8.24
CA GLU A 3 2.41 8.09 7.54
C GLU A 3 2.75 9.46 6.97
N ILE A 4 3.08 9.49 5.69
CA ILE A 4 3.21 10.75 4.97
C ILE A 4 1.79 11.19 4.65
N TYR A 5 1.15 11.76 5.65
CA TYR A 5 -0.07 12.50 5.43
C TYR A 5 0.30 13.87 4.90
N THR A 6 -0.12 14.14 3.69
CA THR A 6 -0.33 15.53 3.31
C THR A 6 -1.63 15.97 3.98
N LEU A 7 -1.55 16.24 5.28
CA LEU A 7 -2.63 16.90 5.99
C LEU A 7 -2.64 18.36 5.52
N SER A 8 -3.54 18.69 4.63
CA SER A 8 -3.88 20.09 4.38
C SER A 8 -4.68 20.60 5.58
N LEU A 9 -3.99 21.20 6.55
CA LEU A 9 -4.58 21.67 7.81
C LEU A 9 -5.33 23.00 7.67
N HIS A 10 -5.96 23.30 6.53
CA HIS A 10 -6.54 24.63 6.34
C HIS A 10 -7.86 24.85 7.07
N ASP A 11 -8.60 23.80 7.49
CA ASP A 11 -9.82 23.92 8.28
C ASP A 11 -10.12 22.66 9.11
N ALA A 12 -9.12 21.89 9.44
CA ALA A 12 -9.32 20.60 10.08
C ALA A 12 -9.38 20.74 11.59
N LEU A 13 -10.57 20.81 12.07
CA LEU A 13 -10.91 20.28 13.39
C LEU A 13 -12.38 19.84 13.30
N PRO A 14 -12.74 18.67 13.76
CA PRO A 14 -12.05 17.87 14.75
C PRO A 14 -11.15 16.79 14.14
N ILE A 15 -10.00 16.70 14.72
CA ILE A 15 -9.05 15.62 14.59
C ILE A 15 -9.76 14.27 14.76
N LEU A 16 -9.46 13.34 13.86
CA LEU A 16 -9.98 11.97 13.82
C LEU A 16 -9.53 11.09 15.00
N LEU A 17 -9.33 11.66 16.19
CA LEU A 17 -8.92 10.89 17.37
C LEU A 17 -10.12 10.53 18.24
N PRO A 18 -10.28 9.25 18.59
CA PRO A 18 -9.50 8.08 18.23
C PRO A 18 -10.06 7.34 17.01
N ALA A 19 -9.57 7.60 15.82
CA ALA A 19 -9.92 6.89 14.60
C ALA A 19 -8.72 6.10 14.06
N SER A 20 -8.97 4.94 13.43
CA SER A 20 -7.98 4.14 12.72
C SER A 20 -8.24 4.20 11.23
N THR A 21 -7.18 4.36 10.44
CA THR A 21 -7.25 4.33 8.99
C THR A 21 -6.33 3.26 8.42
N GLY A 22 -6.72 2.67 7.30
CA GLY A 22 -5.85 1.76 6.57
C GLY A 22 -4.63 2.49 6.00
N VAL A 23 -3.52 1.78 5.80
CA VAL A 23 -2.30 2.34 5.21
C VAL A 23 -2.61 2.98 3.85
N PHE A 24 -1.95 4.08 3.52
CA PHE A 24 -2.17 4.84 2.29
C PHE A 24 -3.61 5.31 2.07
N THR A 25 -4.38 5.54 3.14
CA THR A 25 -5.71 6.14 3.05
C THR A 25 -5.60 7.66 2.98
N ILE A 26 -6.28 8.27 2.02
CA ILE A 26 -6.44 9.73 1.92
C ILE A 26 -7.76 10.11 2.59
N VAL A 27 -7.69 11.03 3.55
CA VAL A 27 -8.83 11.52 4.30
C VAL A 27 -9.08 12.98 3.92
N THR A 28 -10.30 13.31 3.51
CA THR A 28 -10.69 14.68 3.14
C THR A 28 -12.07 15.02 3.67
N GLY A 29 -12.26 16.27 4.08
CA GLY A 29 -13.51 16.76 4.64
C GLY A 29 -13.60 16.61 6.17
N ARG A 30 -14.81 16.79 6.71
CA ARG A 30 -15.10 16.69 8.14
C ARG A 30 -15.69 15.32 8.47
N HIS A 31 -15.20 14.70 9.52
CA HIS A 31 -15.67 13.39 9.97
C HIS A 31 -16.10 13.48 11.43
N TYR A 32 -17.36 13.19 11.69
CA TYR A 32 -17.98 13.32 13.01
C TYR A 32 -17.97 12.03 13.82
N ASN A 33 -17.58 10.91 13.19
CA ASN A 33 -17.55 9.59 13.81
C ASN A 33 -16.13 9.07 13.97
N HIS A 34 -15.86 8.43 15.09
CA HIS A 34 -14.65 7.65 15.28
C HIS A 34 -14.77 6.34 14.49
N HIS A 35 -14.26 6.35 13.27
CA HIS A 35 -14.29 5.19 12.39
C HIS A 35 -13.01 4.36 12.52
N ASP A 36 -13.14 3.09 12.17
CA ASP A 36 -12.02 2.17 12.02
C ASP A 36 -12.05 1.59 10.61
N THR A 37 -11.14 2.06 9.78
CA THR A 37 -10.99 1.61 8.39
C THR A 37 -9.66 0.90 8.15
N GLU A 38 -8.97 0.44 9.20
CA GLU A 38 -7.65 -0.19 9.12
C GLU A 38 -7.60 -1.36 8.14
N LYS A 39 -8.70 -2.14 8.05
CA LYS A 39 -8.81 -3.29 7.14
C LYS A 39 -9.06 -2.92 5.68
N MET A 40 -9.18 -1.65 5.33
CA MET A 40 -9.40 -1.17 3.96
C MET A 40 -8.27 -0.19 3.57
N PRO A 41 -7.06 -0.70 3.29
CA PRO A 41 -5.91 0.13 2.92
C PRO A 41 -6.14 0.79 1.55
N PHE A 42 -5.28 1.76 1.20
CA PHE A 42 -5.31 2.43 -0.10
C PHE A 42 -6.68 3.05 -0.45
N SER A 43 -7.41 3.50 0.55
CA SER A 43 -8.77 4.01 0.39
C SER A 43 -8.80 5.54 0.32
N TYR A 44 -9.91 6.08 -0.15
CA TYR A 44 -10.28 7.47 0.11
C TYR A 44 -11.43 7.49 1.10
N LEU A 45 -11.30 8.32 2.14
CA LEU A 45 -12.34 8.60 3.09
C LEU A 45 -12.79 10.05 2.87
N LEU A 46 -14.00 10.21 2.41
CA LEU A 46 -14.57 11.48 1.97
C LEU A 46 -15.77 11.85 2.83
N GLU A 47 -15.99 13.17 3.01
CA GLU A 47 -17.24 13.69 3.54
C GLU A 47 -18.27 13.81 2.41
N GLU A 48 -19.48 13.33 2.63
CA GLU A 48 -20.63 13.51 1.74
C GLU A 48 -21.88 13.76 2.61
N ALA A 49 -22.35 15.00 2.68
CA ALA A 49 -23.55 15.39 3.44
C ALA A 49 -23.54 14.89 4.91
N ASP A 50 -22.50 15.21 5.67
CA ASP A 50 -22.26 14.81 7.06
C ASP A 50 -21.94 13.31 7.29
N ASP A 51 -21.94 12.51 6.24
CA ASP A 51 -21.52 11.12 6.29
C ASP A 51 -20.05 10.94 5.91
N SER A 52 -19.42 9.91 6.46
CA SER A 52 -18.11 9.43 6.04
C SER A 52 -18.27 8.35 4.99
N ILE A 53 -17.84 8.62 3.76
CA ILE A 53 -17.90 7.67 2.63
C ILE A 53 -16.52 7.09 2.38
N LEU A 54 -16.43 5.77 2.40
CA LEU A 54 -15.20 5.06 2.07
C LEU A 54 -15.22 4.56 0.62
N LEU A 55 -14.13 4.81 -0.10
CA LEU A 55 -13.87 4.28 -1.44
C LEU A 55 -12.68 3.32 -1.36
N PRO A 56 -12.91 2.01 -1.18
CA PRO A 56 -11.84 1.03 -0.97
C PRO A 56 -10.89 0.93 -2.16
N GLY A 57 -9.59 0.87 -1.90
CA GLY A 57 -8.55 0.56 -2.89
C GLY A 57 -8.31 1.62 -3.97
N VAL A 58 -9.05 2.73 -3.98
CA VAL A 58 -8.98 3.73 -5.08
C VAL A 58 -7.59 4.36 -5.19
N ASN A 59 -6.88 4.48 -4.08
CA ASN A 59 -5.54 5.08 -4.04
C ASN A 59 -4.46 4.23 -4.73
N LEU A 60 -4.72 2.93 -4.98
CA LEU A 60 -3.82 2.06 -5.76
C LEU A 60 -3.61 2.53 -7.21
N ARG A 61 -4.53 3.32 -7.74
CA ARG A 61 -4.45 3.88 -9.09
C ARG A 61 -4.19 5.38 -9.10
N SER A 62 -3.82 5.99 -7.98
CA SER A 62 -3.53 7.41 -7.88
C SER A 62 -2.10 7.71 -8.33
N TYR A 63 -1.96 8.61 -9.28
CA TYR A 63 -0.66 9.13 -9.70
C TYR A 63 0.06 9.83 -8.54
N GLY A 64 -0.66 10.56 -7.69
CA GLY A 64 -0.08 11.25 -6.53
C GLY A 64 0.69 10.28 -5.62
N THR A 65 0.08 9.14 -5.27
CA THR A 65 0.70 8.12 -4.42
C THR A 65 1.90 7.46 -5.12
N ALA A 66 1.75 7.02 -6.39
CA ALA A 66 2.83 6.42 -7.15
C ALA A 66 4.02 7.37 -7.32
N ARG A 67 3.75 8.64 -7.66
CA ARG A 67 4.74 9.69 -7.79
C ARG A 67 5.49 9.94 -6.48
N ASP A 68 4.77 10.03 -5.37
CA ASP A 68 5.37 10.39 -4.09
C ASP A 68 6.27 9.25 -3.59
N ILE A 69 5.85 8.00 -3.72
CA ILE A 69 6.71 6.84 -3.46
C ILE A 69 7.99 6.88 -4.31
N GLY A 70 7.88 7.09 -5.62
CA GLY A 70 9.02 7.15 -6.53
C GLY A 70 9.98 8.33 -6.28
N LYS A 71 9.51 9.40 -5.64
CA LYS A 71 10.34 10.57 -5.32
C LYS A 71 11.21 10.41 -4.08
N TRP A 72 10.78 9.64 -3.10
CA TRP A 72 11.45 9.56 -1.81
C TRP A 72 12.91 9.12 -1.90
N PRO A 73 13.27 8.04 -2.64
CA PRO A 73 14.66 7.63 -2.76
C PRO A 73 15.57 8.74 -3.33
N SER A 74 15.05 9.52 -4.28
CA SER A 74 15.82 10.60 -4.92
C SER A 74 15.94 11.87 -4.05
N ARG A 75 15.08 12.01 -3.03
CA ARG A 75 15.09 13.13 -2.09
C ARG A 75 15.95 12.89 -0.88
N ASP A 76 16.30 11.66 -0.60
CA ASP A 76 17.25 11.34 0.47
C ASP A 76 18.65 11.85 0.08
N ARG A 77 19.07 12.91 0.73
CA ARG A 77 20.37 13.58 0.50
C ARG A 77 21.37 13.30 1.62
N ARG A 78 21.09 12.38 2.50
CA ARG A 78 22.00 12.00 3.57
C ARG A 78 23.28 11.44 2.95
N ARG A 79 24.42 11.86 3.49
CA ARG A 79 25.75 11.43 3.05
C ARG A 79 26.37 10.56 4.13
N GLY A 80 27.05 9.50 3.75
CA GLY A 80 27.70 8.57 4.66
C GLY A 80 26.96 7.25 4.75
N VAL A 81 27.20 6.50 5.84
CA VAL A 81 26.53 5.22 6.09
C VAL A 81 25.07 5.52 6.44
N ALA A 82 24.15 4.96 5.66
CA ALA A 82 22.74 5.02 5.99
C ALA A 82 22.48 4.09 7.19
N HIS A 83 22.06 4.68 8.29
CA HIS A 83 21.70 3.90 9.50
C HIS A 83 20.22 3.48 9.50
N ASP A 84 19.41 4.03 8.58
CA ASP A 84 17.99 3.70 8.49
C ASP A 84 17.75 2.66 7.41
N ILE A 85 17.08 1.60 7.78
CA ILE A 85 16.62 0.57 6.84
C ILE A 85 15.19 0.95 6.45
N ILE A 86 15.00 1.58 5.27
CA ILE A 86 13.69 2.05 4.80
C ILE A 86 13.36 1.39 3.46
N ARG A 87 12.19 0.75 3.39
CA ARG A 87 11.59 0.21 2.18
C ARG A 87 10.59 1.21 1.62
N TYR A 88 10.81 1.63 0.38
CA TYR A 88 9.96 2.63 -0.29
C TYR A 88 8.92 2.02 -1.23
N GLU A 89 8.95 0.71 -1.41
CA GLU A 89 8.02 0.00 -2.28
C GLU A 89 6.59 0.08 -1.75
N LEU A 90 5.65 0.43 -2.65
CA LEU A 90 4.23 0.53 -2.32
C LEU A 90 3.65 -0.81 -1.87
N MET A 91 4.06 -1.89 -2.57
CA MET A 91 3.69 -3.25 -2.26
C MET A 91 4.89 -3.98 -1.64
N ASN A 92 4.68 -4.53 -0.48
CA ASN A 92 5.61 -5.33 0.30
C ASN A 92 4.78 -6.30 1.17
N PRO A 93 5.35 -7.28 1.87
CA PRO A 93 4.55 -8.25 2.63
C PRO A 93 3.62 -7.63 3.67
N TYR A 94 3.96 -6.49 4.25
CA TYR A 94 3.10 -5.80 5.22
C TYR A 94 1.88 -5.18 4.53
N THR A 95 2.08 -4.37 3.47
CA THR A 95 0.98 -3.70 2.76
C THR A 95 0.15 -4.69 1.96
N ALA A 96 0.78 -5.67 1.30
CA ALA A 96 0.10 -6.72 0.56
C ALA A 96 -0.70 -7.67 1.48
N GLY A 97 -0.22 -7.91 2.70
CA GLY A 97 -0.98 -8.62 3.73
C GLY A 97 -2.27 -7.88 4.10
N ARG A 98 -2.21 -6.56 4.25
CA ARG A 98 -3.40 -5.73 4.48
C ARG A 98 -4.36 -5.74 3.29
N VAL A 99 -3.82 -5.79 2.06
CA VAL A 99 -4.64 -5.94 0.84
C VAL A 99 -5.32 -7.33 0.78
N LEU A 100 -4.62 -8.38 1.18
CA LEU A 100 -5.18 -9.73 1.26
C LEU A 100 -6.35 -9.79 2.26
N ASP A 101 -6.19 -9.18 3.44
CA ASP A 101 -7.24 -9.05 4.44
C ASP A 101 -8.44 -8.25 3.89
N ALA A 102 -8.19 -7.17 3.17
CA ALA A 102 -9.23 -6.34 2.56
C ALA A 102 -10.03 -7.09 1.48
N ILE A 103 -9.40 -7.97 0.71
CA ILE A 103 -10.09 -8.86 -0.24
C ILE A 103 -11.09 -9.74 0.51
N GLY A 104 -10.68 -10.33 1.63
CA GLY A 104 -11.56 -11.13 2.49
C GLY A 104 -12.73 -10.32 3.04
N GLU A 105 -12.46 -9.14 3.56
CA GLU A 105 -13.47 -8.23 4.11
C GLU A 105 -14.48 -7.77 3.06
N CYS A 106 -14.01 -7.40 1.85
CA CYS A 106 -14.90 -7.03 0.74
C CYS A 106 -15.83 -8.18 0.34
N ARG A 107 -15.29 -9.41 0.23
CA ARG A 107 -16.08 -10.60 -0.09
C ARG A 107 -17.14 -10.87 0.98
N ALA A 108 -16.76 -10.83 2.25
CA ALA A 108 -17.66 -11.03 3.38
C ALA A 108 -18.80 -10.00 3.43
N LEU A 109 -18.49 -8.72 3.16
CA LEU A 109 -19.51 -7.66 3.11
C LEU A 109 -20.47 -7.85 1.94
N MET A 110 -19.98 -8.23 0.76
CA MET A 110 -20.83 -8.50 -0.41
C MET A 110 -21.73 -9.72 -0.20
N GLU A 111 -21.23 -10.76 0.44
CA GLU A 111 -22.01 -11.95 0.78
C GLU A 111 -23.08 -11.63 1.83
N ARG A 112 -22.73 -10.85 2.86
CA ARG A 112 -23.65 -10.45 3.94
C ARG A 112 -24.76 -9.52 3.46
N TYR A 113 -24.49 -8.67 2.45
CA TYR A 113 -25.40 -7.64 1.98
C TYR A 113 -25.60 -7.69 0.46
N PRO A 114 -26.14 -8.80 -0.09
CA PRO A 114 -26.14 -9.04 -1.55
C PRO A 114 -27.00 -8.06 -2.35
N THR A 115 -28.02 -7.46 -1.74
CA THR A 115 -28.97 -6.54 -2.39
C THR A 115 -28.83 -5.08 -1.94
N ALA A 116 -27.93 -4.78 -1.03
CA ALA A 116 -27.76 -3.43 -0.52
C ALA A 116 -27.05 -2.52 -1.55
N GLU A 117 -27.54 -1.31 -1.74
CA GLU A 117 -26.86 -0.29 -2.54
C GLU A 117 -25.73 0.39 -1.75
N VAL A 118 -25.91 0.52 -0.43
CA VAL A 118 -24.97 1.11 0.51
C VAL A 118 -24.85 0.22 1.73
N VAL A 119 -23.64 -0.02 2.18
CA VAL A 119 -23.32 -0.78 3.39
C VAL A 119 -22.75 0.18 4.42
N THR A 120 -23.22 0.14 5.65
CA THR A 120 -22.56 0.77 6.80
C THR A 120 -21.60 -0.22 7.42
N TRP A 121 -20.31 0.13 7.45
CA TRP A 121 -19.24 -0.70 7.98
C TRP A 121 -18.32 0.17 8.86
N ASN A 122 -18.11 -0.23 10.10
CA ASN A 122 -17.25 0.49 11.05
C ASN A 122 -17.49 2.02 11.07
N ARG A 123 -18.76 2.44 11.06
CA ARG A 123 -19.21 3.84 11.07
C ARG A 123 -18.90 4.65 9.81
N VAL A 124 -18.55 3.99 8.71
CA VAL A 124 -18.46 4.61 7.39
C VAL A 124 -19.49 3.98 6.45
N LYS A 125 -19.91 4.71 5.44
CA LYS A 125 -20.76 4.21 4.37
C LYS A 125 -19.92 3.81 3.17
N ILE A 126 -20.23 2.66 2.57
CA ILE A 126 -19.59 2.16 1.37
C ILE A 126 -20.68 1.89 0.33
N LYS A 127 -20.65 2.58 -0.81
CA LYS A 127 -21.53 2.28 -1.94
C LYS A 127 -21.13 0.94 -2.54
N MET A 128 -22.08 0.06 -2.83
CA MET A 128 -21.80 -1.32 -3.29
C MET A 128 -20.93 -1.35 -4.56
N HIS A 129 -21.15 -0.42 -5.49
CA HIS A 129 -20.29 -0.33 -6.69
C HIS A 129 -18.84 0.05 -6.33
N SER A 130 -18.63 0.88 -5.30
CA SER A 130 -17.30 1.23 -4.81
C SER A 130 -16.64 0.04 -4.12
N LEU A 131 -17.39 -0.76 -3.36
CA LEU A 131 -16.91 -1.99 -2.75
C LEU A 131 -16.46 -3.01 -3.81
N LYS A 132 -17.27 -3.24 -4.85
CA LYS A 132 -16.93 -4.12 -5.98
C LYS A 132 -15.67 -3.64 -6.71
N LYS A 133 -15.56 -2.33 -6.94
CA LYS A 133 -14.37 -1.72 -7.56
C LYS A 133 -13.13 -1.87 -6.67
N GLY A 134 -13.28 -1.67 -5.34
CA GLY A 134 -12.22 -1.89 -4.38
C GLY A 134 -11.70 -3.33 -4.39
N LEU A 135 -12.60 -4.31 -4.36
CA LEU A 135 -12.24 -5.73 -4.48
C LEU A 135 -11.44 -6.02 -5.76
N MET A 136 -11.85 -5.44 -6.89
CA MET A 136 -11.13 -5.57 -8.16
C MET A 136 -9.72 -4.99 -8.05
N LEU A 137 -9.57 -3.76 -7.53
CA LEU A 137 -8.29 -3.07 -7.40
C LEU A 137 -7.34 -3.80 -6.45
N TYR A 138 -7.84 -4.25 -5.29
CA TYR A 138 -7.07 -5.07 -4.36
C TYR A 138 -6.60 -6.37 -4.98
N THR A 139 -7.49 -7.05 -5.72
CA THR A 139 -7.16 -8.29 -6.43
C THR A 139 -6.07 -8.06 -7.48
N GLN A 140 -6.17 -6.98 -8.27
CA GLN A 140 -5.15 -6.62 -9.26
C GLN A 140 -3.80 -6.31 -8.61
N ALA A 141 -3.78 -5.51 -7.54
CA ALA A 141 -2.56 -5.16 -6.83
C ALA A 141 -1.88 -6.39 -6.24
N LEU A 142 -2.64 -7.26 -5.56
CA LEU A 142 -2.10 -8.48 -4.96
C LEU A 142 -1.56 -9.45 -6.01
N ARG A 143 -2.33 -9.74 -7.07
CA ARG A 143 -1.87 -10.63 -8.15
C ARG A 143 -0.67 -10.06 -8.88
N GLY A 144 -0.67 -8.75 -9.12
CA GLY A 144 0.46 -8.05 -9.73
C GLY A 144 1.74 -8.25 -8.93
N TYR A 145 1.67 -8.01 -7.63
CA TYR A 145 2.81 -8.16 -6.73
C TYR A 145 3.28 -9.62 -6.59
N LEU A 146 2.36 -10.53 -6.28
CA LEU A 146 2.71 -11.96 -6.14
C LEU A 146 3.23 -12.54 -7.46
N GLY A 147 2.61 -12.18 -8.60
CA GLY A 147 3.04 -12.64 -9.92
C GLY A 147 4.47 -12.20 -10.26
N GLU A 148 4.89 -11.03 -9.83
CA GLU A 148 6.27 -10.56 -9.99
C GLU A 148 7.26 -11.40 -9.18
N LEU A 149 6.97 -11.63 -7.91
CA LEU A 149 7.82 -12.44 -7.02
C LEU A 149 7.99 -13.88 -7.52
N PHE A 150 6.93 -14.49 -8.07
CA PHE A 150 7.01 -15.84 -8.61
C PHE A 150 7.61 -15.91 -10.03
N ALA A 151 7.60 -14.82 -10.78
CA ALA A 151 8.25 -14.76 -12.11
C ALA A 151 9.78 -14.95 -12.04
N GLU A 152 10.40 -14.60 -10.91
CA GLU A 152 11.83 -14.82 -10.67
C GLU A 152 12.20 -16.32 -10.56
N GLY A 153 11.20 -17.20 -10.41
CA GLY A 153 11.40 -18.63 -10.28
C GLY A 153 12.04 -19.05 -8.94
N GLY A 154 12.34 -20.33 -8.80
CA GLY A 154 12.98 -20.93 -7.63
C GLY A 154 12.00 -21.59 -6.67
N ASP A 155 12.50 -22.61 -5.97
CA ASP A 155 11.73 -23.33 -4.96
C ASP A 155 11.63 -22.52 -3.66
N VAL A 156 10.44 -22.43 -3.10
CA VAL A 156 10.15 -21.65 -1.89
C VAL A 156 9.46 -22.59 -0.89
N PRO A 157 10.19 -23.10 0.10
CA PRO A 157 9.58 -23.94 1.12
C PRO A 157 8.63 -23.13 2.00
N PRO A 158 7.46 -23.69 2.38
CA PRO A 158 6.55 -23.07 3.33
C PRO A 158 7.25 -22.78 4.67
N ASP A 159 6.95 -21.61 5.23
CA ASP A 159 7.40 -21.22 6.55
C ASP A 159 6.29 -20.47 7.31
N PRO A 160 5.56 -21.15 8.20
CA PRO A 160 4.46 -20.54 8.95
C PRO A 160 4.88 -19.35 9.82
N SER A 161 6.15 -19.23 10.19
CA SER A 161 6.64 -18.12 10.99
C SER A 161 6.67 -16.80 10.19
N MET A 162 6.72 -16.87 8.86
CA MET A 162 6.80 -15.71 7.96
C MET A 162 5.43 -15.10 7.60
N ARG A 163 4.33 -15.58 8.18
CA ARG A 163 2.97 -15.13 7.82
C ARG A 163 2.62 -13.71 8.26
N LYS A 164 3.25 -13.19 9.30
CA LYS A 164 2.99 -11.86 9.84
C LYS A 164 4.19 -10.95 9.68
N TRP A 165 3.94 -9.77 9.14
CA TRP A 165 4.95 -8.74 8.94
C TRP A 165 4.54 -7.45 9.65
N ILE A 166 5.52 -6.65 10.00
CA ILE A 166 5.35 -5.35 10.65
C ILE A 166 6.19 -4.29 9.95
N ASP A 167 5.79 -3.05 10.15
CA ASP A 167 6.51 -1.86 9.74
C ASP A 167 7.11 -1.19 10.98
N LEU A 168 8.43 -1.14 11.02
CA LEU A 168 9.21 -0.49 12.08
C LEU A 168 9.79 0.81 11.53
N ALA A 169 8.99 1.86 11.47
CA ALA A 169 9.40 3.16 10.95
C ALA A 169 10.04 3.09 9.54
N GLY A 170 9.48 2.25 8.67
CA GLY A 170 9.94 2.04 7.30
C GLY A 170 10.72 0.74 7.08
N MET A 171 11.29 0.11 8.10
CA MET A 171 11.83 -1.23 8.00
C MET A 171 10.68 -2.25 8.00
N ILE A 172 10.50 -2.95 6.89
CA ILE A 172 9.50 -4.00 6.76
C ILE A 172 10.14 -5.35 7.10
N ALA A 173 9.62 -6.00 8.14
CA ALA A 173 10.25 -7.22 8.67
C ALA A 173 9.22 -8.27 9.12
N PRO A 174 9.59 -9.58 9.09
CA PRO A 174 8.77 -10.62 9.71
C PRO A 174 8.64 -10.37 11.21
N LYS A 175 7.40 -10.36 11.71
CA LYS A 175 7.11 -10.05 13.12
C LYS A 175 7.86 -10.99 14.07
N CYS A 176 7.91 -12.29 13.75
CA CYS A 176 8.59 -13.29 14.58
C CYS A 176 10.10 -13.01 14.76
N ARG A 177 10.77 -12.45 13.73
CA ARG A 177 12.20 -12.14 13.81
C ARG A 177 12.45 -10.94 14.74
N ILE A 178 11.57 -9.96 14.71
CA ILE A 178 11.66 -8.80 15.61
C ILE A 178 11.31 -9.20 17.03
N GLU A 179 10.28 -10.01 17.25
CA GLU A 179 9.94 -10.51 18.59
C GLU A 179 11.11 -11.30 19.19
N ALA A 180 11.72 -12.23 18.41
CA ALA A 180 12.89 -12.98 18.86
C ALA A 180 14.11 -12.08 19.18
N LEU A 181 14.29 -10.99 18.44
CA LEU A 181 15.33 -10.00 18.74
C LEU A 181 15.04 -9.27 20.08
N LEU A 182 13.80 -8.85 20.30
CA LEU A 182 13.40 -8.19 21.54
C LEU A 182 13.53 -9.12 22.75
N ASP A 183 13.13 -10.38 22.63
CA ASP A 183 13.32 -11.40 23.68
C ASP A 183 14.81 -11.55 24.05
N ARG A 184 15.72 -11.49 23.07
CA ARG A 184 17.17 -11.52 23.30
C ARG A 184 17.70 -10.24 23.96
N VAL A 185 17.11 -9.09 23.63
CA VAL A 185 17.43 -7.82 24.33
C VAL A 185 17.00 -7.91 25.79
N ASP A 186 15.79 -8.37 26.06
CA ASP A 186 15.25 -8.51 27.41
C ASP A 186 16.05 -9.53 28.25
N ALA A 187 16.57 -10.57 27.60
CA ALA A 187 17.46 -11.56 28.23
C ALA A 187 18.92 -11.06 28.44
N GLY A 188 19.24 -9.82 28.01
CA GLY A 188 20.61 -9.28 28.09
C GLY A 188 21.60 -9.98 27.13
N ALA A 189 21.12 -10.66 26.10
CA ALA A 189 21.94 -11.37 25.13
C ALA A 189 22.41 -10.50 23.95
N VAL A 190 21.95 -9.25 23.87
CA VAL A 190 22.41 -8.24 22.91
C VAL A 190 23.27 -7.23 23.69
N ALA A 191 24.56 -7.17 23.37
CA ALA A 191 25.55 -6.51 24.18
C ALA A 191 25.41 -4.97 24.22
N ASP A 192 25.09 -4.36 23.10
CA ASP A 192 25.04 -2.92 22.88
C ASP A 192 24.22 -2.53 21.66
N THR A 193 24.18 -1.24 21.36
CA THR A 193 23.45 -0.67 20.23
C THR A 193 23.99 -1.17 18.89
N ASP A 194 25.30 -1.33 18.75
CA ASP A 194 25.91 -1.77 17.49
C ASP A 194 25.54 -3.23 17.20
N ALA A 195 25.53 -4.08 18.23
CA ALA A 195 25.04 -5.46 18.13
C ALA A 195 23.55 -5.49 17.75
N PHE A 196 22.73 -4.61 18.34
CA PHE A 196 21.30 -4.50 17.98
C PHE A 196 21.10 -4.08 16.52
N VAL A 197 21.81 -3.07 16.03
CA VAL A 197 21.78 -2.62 14.65
C VAL A 197 22.22 -3.75 13.71
N GLY A 198 23.29 -4.46 14.03
CA GLY A 198 23.76 -5.61 13.25
C GLY A 198 22.72 -6.73 13.10
N GLU A 199 21.89 -6.96 14.13
CA GLU A 199 20.77 -7.91 14.07
C GLU A 199 19.66 -7.40 13.12
N LEU A 200 19.31 -6.11 13.18
CA LEU A 200 18.34 -5.52 12.25
C LEU A 200 18.82 -5.61 10.80
N GLU A 201 20.08 -5.29 10.53
CA GLU A 201 20.70 -5.46 9.21
C GLU A 201 20.71 -6.91 8.74
N SER A 202 20.86 -7.88 9.65
CA SER A 202 20.76 -9.30 9.34
C SER A 202 19.34 -9.69 8.92
N ILE A 203 18.33 -9.17 9.62
CA ILE A 203 16.93 -9.40 9.26
C ILE A 203 16.62 -8.81 7.88
N ASP A 204 17.16 -7.63 7.56
CA ASP A 204 16.97 -6.98 6.27
C ASP A 204 17.68 -7.72 5.13
N ARG A 205 18.88 -8.26 5.34
CA ARG A 205 19.56 -9.11 4.35
C ARG A 205 18.74 -10.32 3.91
N ASP A 206 17.97 -10.90 4.85
CA ASP A 206 17.10 -12.05 4.58
C ASP A 206 15.74 -11.66 3.98
N TYR A 207 15.49 -10.36 3.77
CA TYR A 207 14.18 -9.84 3.36
C TYR A 207 13.61 -10.56 2.14
N GLY A 208 14.33 -10.61 1.01
CA GLY A 208 13.81 -11.17 -0.22
C GLY A 208 13.45 -12.66 -0.12
N SER A 209 14.25 -13.45 0.63
CA SER A 209 13.95 -14.87 0.85
C SER A 209 12.70 -15.06 1.73
N ASN A 210 12.53 -14.20 2.74
CA ASN A 210 11.39 -14.25 3.64
C ASN A 210 10.11 -13.71 2.95
N GLU A 211 10.24 -12.69 2.11
CA GLU A 211 9.16 -12.16 1.27
C GLU A 211 8.59 -13.24 0.35
N ARG A 212 9.43 -14.04 -0.29
CA ARG A 212 8.98 -15.14 -1.16
C ARG A 212 8.27 -16.24 -0.38
N ARG A 213 8.74 -16.58 0.84
CA ARG A 213 8.03 -17.52 1.73
C ARG A 213 6.65 -17.01 2.12
N TRP A 214 6.57 -15.71 2.46
CA TRP A 214 5.30 -15.07 2.70
C TRP A 214 4.40 -15.07 1.46
N ALA A 215 4.95 -14.85 0.25
CA ALA A 215 4.19 -14.86 -0.99
C ALA A 215 3.50 -16.20 -1.25
N LEU A 216 4.14 -17.32 -0.92
CA LEU A 216 3.53 -18.66 -1.02
C LEU A 216 2.31 -18.77 -0.10
N TYR A 217 2.43 -18.36 1.15
CA TYR A 217 1.31 -18.29 2.08
C TYR A 217 0.19 -17.38 1.54
N ALA A 218 0.52 -16.18 1.07
CA ALA A 218 -0.45 -15.23 0.56
C ALA A 218 -1.20 -15.77 -0.66
N LEU A 219 -0.50 -16.45 -1.58
CA LEU A 219 -1.11 -17.12 -2.72
C LEU A 219 -2.07 -18.22 -2.29
N ALA A 220 -1.67 -19.04 -1.32
CA ALA A 220 -2.50 -20.12 -0.79
C ALA A 220 -3.82 -19.57 -0.20
N VAL A 221 -3.73 -18.54 0.64
CA VAL A 221 -4.91 -17.85 1.20
C VAL A 221 -5.78 -17.23 0.11
N PHE A 222 -5.17 -16.55 -0.86
CA PHE A 222 -5.88 -15.92 -1.97
C PHE A 222 -6.69 -16.92 -2.81
N LEU A 223 -6.12 -18.11 -3.05
CA LEU A 223 -6.76 -19.20 -3.80
C LEU A 223 -7.67 -20.09 -2.94
N GLY A 224 -7.69 -19.92 -1.61
CA GLY A 224 -8.43 -20.78 -0.69
C GLY A 224 -7.87 -22.21 -0.64
N LYS A 225 -6.54 -22.36 -0.81
CA LYS A 225 -5.82 -23.64 -0.76
C LYS A 225 -4.87 -23.67 0.44
N SER A 226 -4.35 -24.85 0.78
CA SER A 226 -3.18 -24.95 1.66
C SER A 226 -1.88 -24.80 0.83
N GLU A 227 -0.80 -24.37 1.48
CA GLU A 227 0.49 -24.08 0.83
C GLU A 227 1.05 -25.30 0.06
N ASP A 228 0.87 -26.50 0.59
CA ASP A 228 1.27 -27.77 -0.02
C ASP A 228 0.44 -28.19 -1.25
N ARG A 229 -0.70 -27.51 -1.50
CA ARG A 229 -1.58 -27.74 -2.65
C ARG A 229 -1.43 -26.71 -3.75
N ILE A 230 -0.51 -25.80 -3.63
CA ILE A 230 -0.17 -24.87 -4.70
C ILE A 230 0.58 -25.62 -5.78
N THR A 231 0.08 -25.56 -6.99
CA THR A 231 0.64 -26.26 -8.15
C THR A 231 1.46 -25.34 -9.04
N PRO A 232 2.37 -25.87 -9.88
CA PRO A 232 3.06 -25.08 -10.90
C PRO A 232 2.09 -24.31 -11.83
N ASP A 233 0.92 -24.91 -12.14
CA ASP A 233 -0.09 -24.27 -12.97
C ASP A 233 -0.76 -23.07 -12.26
N ASP A 234 -0.97 -23.15 -10.95
CA ASP A 234 -1.44 -22.02 -10.15
C ASP A 234 -0.45 -20.85 -10.24
N ILE A 235 0.84 -21.13 -10.11
CA ILE A 235 1.91 -20.15 -10.20
C ILE A 235 1.99 -19.57 -11.62
N ALA A 236 1.97 -20.39 -12.66
CA ALA A 236 2.01 -19.93 -14.05
C ALA A 236 0.82 -19.02 -14.38
N SER A 237 -0.39 -19.42 -13.96
CA SER A 237 -1.60 -18.61 -14.11
C SER A 237 -1.51 -17.27 -13.36
N LEU A 238 -0.95 -17.29 -12.13
CA LEU A 238 -0.74 -16.07 -11.34
C LEU A 238 0.25 -15.12 -12.03
N VAL A 239 1.36 -15.62 -12.54
CA VAL A 239 2.38 -14.81 -13.23
C VAL A 239 1.78 -14.13 -14.45
N GLU A 240 1.04 -14.89 -15.29
CA GLU A 240 0.41 -14.34 -16.48
C GLU A 240 -0.66 -13.29 -16.15
N GLN A 241 -1.56 -13.59 -15.20
CA GLN A 241 -2.61 -12.66 -14.79
C GLN A 241 -2.02 -11.45 -14.06
N GLY A 242 -1.01 -11.66 -13.22
CA GLY A 242 -0.30 -10.60 -12.51
C GLY A 242 0.36 -9.59 -13.44
N ALA A 243 0.96 -10.05 -14.54
CA ALA A 243 1.52 -9.16 -15.56
C ALA A 243 0.45 -8.27 -16.21
N ARG A 244 -0.73 -8.85 -16.54
CA ARG A 244 -1.87 -8.09 -17.08
C ARG A 244 -2.40 -7.07 -16.07
N ASP A 245 -2.49 -7.45 -14.80
CA ASP A 245 -3.00 -6.58 -13.73
C ASP A 245 -2.04 -5.41 -13.46
N ARG A 246 -0.72 -5.64 -13.45
CA ARG A 246 0.27 -4.55 -13.36
C ARG A 246 0.12 -3.57 -14.51
N ALA A 247 -0.01 -4.08 -15.73
CA ALA A 247 -0.21 -3.23 -16.90
C ALA A 247 -1.51 -2.40 -16.80
N ALA A 248 -2.59 -3.00 -16.30
CA ALA A 248 -3.87 -2.31 -16.11
C ALA A 248 -3.79 -1.22 -15.03
N LEU A 249 -3.11 -1.49 -13.90
CA LEU A 249 -2.88 -0.48 -12.85
C LEU A 249 -1.98 0.64 -13.35
N ALA A 250 -0.89 0.33 -14.05
CA ALA A 250 -0.01 1.34 -14.64
C ALA A 250 -0.76 2.24 -15.62
N ALA A 251 -1.60 1.66 -16.49
CA ALA A 251 -2.44 2.43 -17.40
C ALA A 251 -3.43 3.34 -16.66
N ALA A 252 -4.01 2.87 -15.55
CA ALA A 252 -4.90 3.69 -14.74
C ALA A 252 -4.17 4.84 -14.03
N ILE A 253 -2.95 4.61 -13.55
CA ILE A 253 -2.07 5.64 -12.96
C ILE A 253 -1.69 6.67 -14.02
N ALA A 254 -1.33 6.22 -15.24
CA ALA A 254 -1.01 7.10 -16.36
C ALA A 254 -2.21 7.97 -16.77
N GLN A 255 -3.40 7.39 -16.77
CA GLN A 255 -4.64 8.14 -17.03
C GLN A 255 -4.90 9.20 -15.96
N ASP A 256 -4.65 8.88 -14.69
CA ASP A 256 -4.80 9.82 -13.57
C ASP A 256 -3.74 10.92 -13.65
N ALA A 257 -2.49 10.59 -13.99
CA ALA A 257 -1.42 11.54 -14.26
C ALA A 257 -1.80 12.55 -15.35
N GLY A 258 -2.47 12.10 -16.41
CA GLY A 258 -2.93 12.97 -17.49
C GLY A 258 -3.82 14.12 -17.02
N ARG A 259 -4.54 13.95 -15.91
CA ARG A 259 -5.35 15.03 -15.31
C ARG A 259 -4.48 16.09 -14.65
N ASP A 260 -3.43 15.69 -13.96
CA ASP A 260 -2.48 16.60 -13.30
C ASP A 260 -1.67 17.44 -14.30
N PHE A 261 -1.52 16.93 -15.53
CA PHE A 261 -0.81 17.59 -16.64
C PHE A 261 -1.75 18.18 -17.70
N ALA A 262 -3.06 18.22 -17.42
CA ALA A 262 -4.02 18.88 -18.33
C ALA A 262 -3.73 20.38 -18.46
N PRO A 263 -3.99 21.01 -19.63
CA PRO A 263 -3.71 22.42 -19.86
C PRO A 263 -4.32 23.36 -18.81
N ALA A 264 -5.49 22.99 -18.27
CA ALA A 264 -6.13 23.75 -17.18
C ALA A 264 -5.29 23.82 -15.90
N MET A 265 -4.39 22.86 -15.67
CA MET A 265 -3.53 22.82 -14.49
C MET A 265 -2.30 23.71 -14.63
N SER A 266 -2.02 24.27 -15.80
CA SER A 266 -0.94 25.23 -16.02
C SER A 266 -1.30 26.66 -15.65
N VAL A 267 -2.53 26.93 -15.24
CA VAL A 267 -2.96 28.26 -14.78
C VAL A 267 -2.14 28.68 -13.57
N GLY A 268 -1.57 29.88 -13.63
CA GLY A 268 -0.67 30.42 -12.59
C GLY A 268 0.82 30.13 -12.82
N TYR A 269 1.17 29.33 -13.83
CA TYR A 269 2.56 29.17 -14.26
C TYR A 269 2.89 30.17 -15.36
N GLY A 270 4.10 30.75 -15.30
CA GLY A 270 4.54 31.76 -16.24
C GLY A 270 3.76 33.07 -16.15
N ILE A 271 4.18 34.03 -16.97
CA ILE A 271 3.48 35.28 -17.19
C ILE A 271 2.53 35.06 -18.38
N ASP A 272 1.69 35.99 -18.76
CA ASP A 272 0.61 35.90 -19.76
C ASP A 272 0.99 35.39 -21.18
N ASP A 273 2.10 34.69 -21.32
CA ASP A 273 2.61 34.06 -22.53
C ASP A 273 2.39 32.55 -22.45
N GLY A 274 1.65 32.00 -23.42
CA GLY A 274 1.28 30.58 -23.45
C GLY A 274 2.48 29.62 -23.58
N GLU A 275 3.53 30.01 -24.34
CA GLU A 275 4.72 29.19 -24.50
C GLU A 275 5.54 29.16 -23.21
N ARG A 276 5.77 30.30 -22.59
CA ARG A 276 6.47 30.44 -21.32
C ARG A 276 5.72 29.74 -20.18
N ARG A 277 4.41 29.79 -20.18
CA ARG A 277 3.58 29.04 -19.21
C ARG A 277 3.81 27.55 -19.32
N ALA A 278 3.84 27.02 -20.54
CA ALA A 278 4.08 25.61 -20.80
C ALA A 278 5.49 25.17 -20.38
N GLU A 279 6.50 26.03 -20.60
CA GLU A 279 7.89 25.79 -20.18
C GLU A 279 8.00 25.79 -18.65
N ASP A 280 7.49 26.80 -17.98
CA ASP A 280 7.52 26.91 -16.52
C ASP A 280 6.75 25.76 -15.86
N PHE A 281 5.57 25.39 -16.39
CA PHE A 281 4.81 24.26 -15.91
C PHE A 281 5.62 22.94 -16.02
N ARG A 282 6.26 22.72 -17.16
CA ARG A 282 7.08 21.54 -17.38
C ARG A 282 8.34 21.55 -16.51
N ALA A 283 8.98 22.71 -16.35
CA ALA A 283 10.17 22.85 -15.50
C ALA A 283 9.88 22.55 -14.02
N VAL A 284 8.70 22.94 -13.52
CA VAL A 284 8.31 22.73 -12.12
C VAL A 284 7.71 21.34 -11.88
N ARG A 285 6.84 20.88 -12.77
CA ARG A 285 6.12 19.60 -12.61
C ARG A 285 6.89 18.41 -13.19
N GLY A 286 7.77 18.66 -14.17
CA GLY A 286 8.43 17.59 -14.92
C GLY A 286 7.47 16.90 -15.91
N GLU A 287 7.92 15.77 -16.42
CA GLU A 287 7.08 14.85 -17.21
C GLU A 287 6.44 13.81 -16.28
N PRO A 288 5.24 13.30 -16.62
CA PRO A 288 4.63 12.21 -15.84
C PRO A 288 5.54 10.97 -15.92
N LYS A 289 6.10 10.57 -14.78
CA LYS A 289 6.86 9.32 -14.66
C LYS A 289 5.86 8.25 -14.19
N VAL A 290 5.52 7.35 -15.10
CA VAL A 290 4.62 6.20 -14.83
C VAL A 290 5.38 4.92 -15.08
#